data_7c9d6a545bd02c844d1c681b707a37d0
#
_entry.id   7c9d6a545bd02c844d1c681b707a37d0
#
_cell.length_a   1.000
_cell.length_b   1.000
_cell.length_c   1.000
_cell.angle_alpha   90.00
_cell.angle_beta   90.00
_cell.angle_gamma   90.00
#
_symmetry.space_group_name_H-M   'P 1'
#
loop_
_entity.id
_entity.type
_entity.pdbx_description
1 polymer ?
#
loop_
_entity_poly.entity_id
_entity_poly.type
_entity_poly.pdbx_seq_one_letter_code
_entity_poly.pdbx_strand_id
1 'polypeptide(L)'
;MTTGAKTQARVTGLAHLAIKAADLETTIAFYEQVIGLELVPRPPFNFPGAWLGSDGNALIHLYGGQRALAPDGSNPHETGSVDHMSFWAQGYTEQRARLERYGLPFREARPPETTLAQLFTLDPNGVMLELTYDLRNEPGAEPGRRNDALRWTPSLYTQFVGGER
;
A
#
# COMPACT_ATOMS: atom_id res chain seq x y z
N MET A 1 6.81 -14.37 48.55
CA MET A 1 7.65 -13.73 47.48
C MET A 1 7.11 -14.23 46.13
N THR A 2 6.30 -13.47 45.48
CA THR A 2 5.77 -13.79 44.13
C THR A 2 6.87 -13.49 43.12
N THR A 3 7.50 -14.53 42.60
CA THR A 3 8.41 -14.42 41.44
C THR A 3 7.56 -14.01 40.24
N GLY A 4 7.50 -12.71 39.93
CA GLY A 4 6.87 -12.22 38.73
C GLY A 4 7.55 -12.87 37.52
N ALA A 5 6.77 -13.62 36.72
CA ALA A 5 7.24 -14.20 35.49
C ALA A 5 7.77 -13.07 34.60
N LYS A 6 9.05 -13.05 34.27
CA LYS A 6 9.65 -12.09 33.33
C LYS A 6 9.04 -12.34 31.96
N THR A 7 8.34 -11.34 31.41
CA THR A 7 7.85 -11.41 30.03
C THR A 7 9.03 -11.54 29.08
N GLN A 8 9.08 -12.61 28.29
CA GLN A 8 10.13 -12.79 27.30
C GLN A 8 9.94 -11.77 26.16
N ALA A 9 11.02 -11.06 25.80
CA ALA A 9 11.00 -10.14 24.67
C ALA A 9 10.78 -10.90 23.35
N ARG A 10 9.74 -10.53 22.59
CA ARG A 10 9.43 -11.12 21.29
C ARG A 10 8.66 -10.13 20.42
N VAL A 11 8.81 -10.23 19.10
CA VAL A 11 7.94 -9.56 18.13
C VAL A 11 6.60 -10.29 18.09
N THR A 12 5.48 -9.55 18.10
CA THR A 12 4.12 -10.10 18.10
C THR A 12 3.38 -9.89 16.79
N GLY A 13 3.91 -9.05 15.88
CA GLY A 13 3.32 -8.77 14.58
C GLY A 13 3.88 -7.51 13.96
N LEU A 14 3.46 -7.23 12.72
CA LEU A 14 3.71 -5.97 12.05
C LEU A 14 2.71 -4.93 12.57
N ALA A 15 3.18 -3.78 13.05
CA ALA A 15 2.31 -2.72 13.53
C ALA A 15 1.83 -1.82 12.37
N HIS A 16 2.76 -1.31 11.59
CA HIS A 16 2.50 -0.46 10.42
C HIS A 16 3.72 -0.43 9.50
N LEU A 17 3.56 0.13 8.33
CA LEU A 17 4.63 0.50 7.44
C LEU A 17 4.71 2.03 7.31
N ALA A 18 5.92 2.58 7.29
CA ALA A 18 6.14 4.01 7.05
C ALA A 18 6.71 4.22 5.64
N ILE A 19 6.10 5.13 4.89
CA ILE A 19 6.48 5.47 3.51
C ILE A 19 6.84 6.94 3.44
N LYS A 20 7.93 7.25 2.78
CA LYS A 20 8.32 8.59 2.40
C LYS A 20 7.59 9.00 1.12
N ALA A 21 6.67 9.96 1.24
CA ALA A 21 5.84 10.42 0.13
C ALA A 21 6.47 11.68 -0.50
N ALA A 22 6.94 11.55 -1.74
CA ALA A 22 7.47 12.65 -2.51
C ALA A 22 6.41 13.75 -2.73
N ASP A 23 5.20 13.32 -3.06
CA ASP A 23 3.98 14.12 -3.09
C ASP A 23 2.94 13.47 -2.15
N LEU A 24 2.69 14.16 -1.03
CA LEU A 24 1.82 13.62 0.03
C LEU A 24 0.36 13.52 -0.43
N GLU A 25 -0.14 14.55 -1.11
CA GLU A 25 -1.54 14.61 -1.56
C GLU A 25 -1.83 13.55 -2.63
N THR A 26 -0.96 13.44 -3.63
CA THR A 26 -1.03 12.38 -4.66
C THR A 26 -0.98 10.99 -4.04
N THR A 27 -0.13 10.79 -3.04
CA THR A 27 -0.01 9.49 -2.36
C THR A 27 -1.25 9.16 -1.55
N ILE A 28 -1.80 10.13 -0.81
CA ILE A 28 -3.06 9.95 -0.07
C ILE A 28 -4.18 9.58 -1.04
N ALA A 29 -4.37 10.37 -2.12
CA ALA A 29 -5.43 10.14 -3.08
C ALA A 29 -5.34 8.75 -3.75
N PHE A 30 -4.13 8.29 -4.07
CA PHE A 30 -3.92 6.94 -4.58
C PHE A 30 -4.36 5.86 -3.58
N TYR A 31 -3.93 5.95 -2.32
CA TYR A 31 -4.29 4.96 -1.32
C TYR A 31 -5.79 4.95 -1.00
N GLU A 32 -6.46 6.11 -1.02
CA GLU A 32 -7.92 6.20 -0.84
C GLU A 32 -8.67 5.68 -2.07
N GLN A 33 -8.36 6.17 -3.27
CA GLN A 33 -9.15 5.93 -4.47
C GLN A 33 -8.84 4.60 -5.16
N VAL A 34 -7.58 4.16 -5.12
CA VAL A 34 -7.14 2.93 -5.79
C VAL A 34 -7.10 1.76 -4.83
N ILE A 35 -6.43 1.91 -3.69
CA ILE A 35 -6.24 0.80 -2.74
C ILE A 35 -7.47 0.62 -1.84
N GLY A 36 -8.21 1.70 -1.55
CA GLY A 36 -9.40 1.67 -0.72
C GLY A 36 -9.10 1.75 0.78
N LEU A 37 -7.96 2.34 1.15
CA LEU A 37 -7.68 2.70 2.54
C LEU A 37 -8.36 4.03 2.88
N GLU A 38 -8.56 4.26 4.17
CA GLU A 38 -9.16 5.49 4.71
C GLU A 38 -8.14 6.28 5.52
N LEU A 39 -8.29 7.61 5.51
CA LEU A 39 -7.56 8.45 6.46
C LEU A 39 -8.02 8.13 7.88
N VAL A 40 -7.06 7.86 8.76
CA VAL A 40 -7.31 7.61 10.18
C VAL A 40 -6.65 8.68 11.06
N PRO A 41 -7.14 8.89 12.31
CA PRO A 41 -6.60 9.88 13.20
C PRO A 41 -5.09 9.75 13.39
N ARG A 42 -4.37 10.89 13.27
CA ARG A 42 -2.93 10.99 13.42
C ARG A 42 -2.60 11.95 14.56
N PRO A 43 -1.64 11.63 15.45
CA PRO A 43 -1.16 12.59 16.44
C PRO A 43 -0.62 13.87 15.79
N PRO A 44 -0.66 15.02 16.49
CA PRO A 44 -0.24 16.32 15.96
C PRO A 44 1.29 16.45 15.88
N PHE A 45 1.91 15.68 14.99
CA PHE A 45 3.35 15.82 14.71
C PHE A 45 3.65 17.15 14.03
N ASN A 46 4.86 17.67 14.24
CA ASN A 46 5.34 18.93 13.68
C ASN A 46 5.89 18.81 12.23
N PHE A 47 5.45 17.82 11.47
CA PHE A 47 5.82 17.61 10.07
C PHE A 47 4.61 17.12 9.26
N PRO A 48 4.56 17.40 7.94
CA PRO A 48 3.51 16.90 7.06
C PRO A 48 3.48 15.37 7.03
N GLY A 49 2.29 14.80 6.96
CA GLY A 49 2.10 13.37 6.86
C GLY A 49 0.65 12.97 7.08
N ALA A 50 0.33 11.72 6.80
CA ALA A 50 -0.99 11.14 6.97
C ALA A 50 -0.88 9.70 7.49
N TRP A 51 -1.92 9.23 8.15
CA TRP A 51 -2.11 7.83 8.47
C TRP A 51 -3.29 7.30 7.68
N LEU A 52 -3.09 6.16 7.06
CA LEU A 52 -4.09 5.47 6.26
C LEU A 52 -4.28 4.05 6.79
N GLY A 53 -5.51 3.56 6.74
CA GLY A 53 -5.81 2.26 7.31
C GLY A 53 -7.15 1.70 6.89
N SER A 54 -7.55 0.65 7.56
CA SER A 54 -8.84 -0.03 7.41
C SER A 54 -9.39 -0.36 8.79
N ASP A 55 -10.72 -0.24 8.95
CA ASP A 55 -11.42 -0.53 10.21
C ASP A 55 -10.82 0.20 11.43
N GLY A 56 -10.36 1.45 11.22
CA GLY A 56 -9.76 2.29 12.25
C GLY A 56 -8.32 1.94 12.62
N ASN A 57 -7.72 0.90 12.01
CA ASN A 57 -6.35 0.50 12.24
C ASN A 57 -5.42 1.18 11.24
N ALA A 58 -4.44 1.97 11.71
CA ALA A 58 -3.43 2.58 10.87
C ALA A 58 -2.46 1.51 10.33
N LEU A 59 -2.46 1.31 9.02
CA LEU A 59 -1.59 0.35 8.32
C LEU A 59 -0.40 1.04 7.68
N ILE A 60 -0.61 2.26 7.16
CA ILE A 60 0.40 3.06 6.46
C ILE A 60 0.57 4.40 7.17
N HIS A 61 1.82 4.77 7.46
CA HIS A 61 2.19 6.11 7.91
C HIS A 61 2.95 6.83 6.80
N LEU A 62 2.37 7.87 6.23
CA LEU A 62 3.02 8.70 5.23
C LEU A 62 3.81 9.83 5.90
N TYR A 63 5.06 10.00 5.47
CA TYR A 63 5.93 11.10 5.84
C TYR A 63 6.11 12.03 4.64
N GLY A 64 5.74 13.31 4.81
CA GLY A 64 5.87 14.35 3.79
C GLY A 64 6.92 15.41 4.15
N GLY A 65 7.13 16.36 3.22
CA GLY A 65 8.08 17.46 3.38
C GLY A 65 9.50 16.98 3.65
N GLN A 66 10.24 17.65 4.51
CA GLN A 66 11.64 17.33 4.84
C GLN A 66 11.81 15.90 5.38
N ARG A 67 10.80 15.34 6.01
CA ARG A 67 10.83 13.96 6.52
C ARG A 67 10.78 12.91 5.40
N ALA A 68 10.27 13.27 4.24
CA ALA A 68 10.24 12.39 3.07
C ALA A 68 11.61 12.29 2.37
N LEU A 69 12.50 13.25 2.55
CA LEU A 69 13.78 13.28 1.85
C LEU A 69 14.79 12.25 2.39
N ALA A 70 15.65 11.79 1.50
CA ALA A 70 16.88 11.10 1.85
C ALA A 70 17.93 12.09 2.40
N PRO A 71 19.05 11.62 3.00
CA PRO A 71 20.09 12.50 3.54
C PRO A 71 20.73 13.44 2.50
N ASP A 72 20.70 13.07 1.23
CA ASP A 72 21.21 13.89 0.11
C ASP A 72 20.17 14.90 -0.44
N GLY A 73 18.99 14.97 0.16
CA GLY A 73 17.89 15.85 -0.23
C GLY A 73 17.02 15.32 -1.38
N SER A 74 17.29 14.14 -1.90
CA SER A 74 16.47 13.51 -2.95
C SER A 74 15.20 12.86 -2.36
N ASN A 75 14.18 12.66 -3.20
CA ASN A 75 13.06 11.79 -2.87
C ASN A 75 13.44 10.33 -3.15
N PRO A 76 13.47 9.45 -2.12
CA PRO A 76 13.71 8.04 -2.36
C PRO A 76 12.54 7.42 -3.13
N HIS A 77 12.87 6.54 -4.05
CA HIS A 77 11.93 5.71 -4.78
C HIS A 77 12.32 4.26 -4.59
N GLU A 78 11.33 3.37 -4.71
CA GLU A 78 11.49 1.93 -4.54
C GLU A 78 11.77 1.52 -3.07
N THR A 79 11.91 0.24 -2.85
CA THR A 79 11.99 -0.36 -1.50
C THR A 79 13.35 -0.96 -1.17
N GLY A 80 14.32 -0.85 -2.10
CA GLY A 80 15.64 -1.45 -1.93
C GLY A 80 15.56 -2.98 -1.88
N SER A 81 15.97 -3.58 -0.77
CA SER A 81 15.93 -5.05 -0.57
C SER A 81 14.56 -5.59 -0.12
N VAL A 82 13.60 -4.72 0.16
CA VAL A 82 12.20 -5.12 0.40
C VAL A 82 11.51 -5.21 -0.95
N ASP A 83 11.05 -6.40 -1.36
CA ASP A 83 10.45 -6.61 -2.67
C ASP A 83 9.07 -5.95 -2.78
N HIS A 84 8.15 -6.28 -1.89
CA HIS A 84 6.79 -5.73 -1.88
C HIS A 84 6.17 -5.70 -0.49
N MET A 85 5.04 -4.99 -0.38
CA MET A 85 4.13 -5.06 0.75
C MET A 85 2.88 -5.81 0.34
N SER A 86 2.45 -6.78 1.15
CA SER A 86 1.22 -7.53 0.88
C SER A 86 0.12 -7.18 1.88
N PHE A 87 -1.08 -6.93 1.35
CA PHE A 87 -2.31 -6.71 2.10
C PHE A 87 -3.31 -7.83 1.82
N TRP A 88 -3.98 -8.31 2.84
CA TRP A 88 -5.21 -9.04 2.64
C TRP A 88 -6.28 -8.10 2.11
N ALA A 89 -6.97 -8.50 1.05
CA ALA A 89 -7.97 -7.69 0.38
C ALA A 89 -9.23 -8.50 0.05
N GLN A 90 -10.31 -7.80 -0.25
CA GLN A 90 -11.58 -8.33 -0.74
C GLN A 90 -12.03 -7.55 -1.98
N GLY A 91 -12.86 -8.17 -2.82
CA GLY A 91 -13.36 -7.53 -4.03
C GLY A 91 -12.37 -7.58 -5.20
N TYR A 92 -11.78 -8.74 -5.48
CA TYR A 92 -10.81 -8.95 -6.55
C TYR A 92 -11.23 -8.33 -7.89
N THR A 93 -12.46 -8.64 -8.34
CA THR A 93 -12.98 -8.17 -9.63
C THR A 93 -13.09 -6.65 -9.69
N GLU A 94 -13.58 -6.02 -8.60
CA GLU A 94 -13.68 -4.55 -8.51
C GLU A 94 -12.30 -3.90 -8.44
N GLN A 95 -11.38 -4.47 -7.69
CA GLN A 95 -10.01 -3.94 -7.59
C GLN A 95 -9.29 -3.99 -8.95
N ARG A 96 -9.44 -5.08 -9.68
CA ARG A 96 -8.91 -5.22 -11.03
C ARG A 96 -9.49 -4.14 -11.97
N ALA A 97 -10.82 -3.97 -11.96
CA ALA A 97 -11.50 -2.94 -12.75
C ALA A 97 -11.07 -1.52 -12.34
N ARG A 98 -10.78 -1.30 -11.06
CA ARG A 98 -10.28 -0.02 -10.54
C ARG A 98 -8.88 0.30 -11.08
N LEU A 99 -7.96 -0.64 -11.07
CA LEU A 99 -6.63 -0.47 -11.67
C LEU A 99 -6.72 -0.17 -13.18
N GLU A 100 -7.60 -0.86 -13.91
CA GLU A 100 -7.86 -0.61 -15.32
C GLU A 100 -8.44 0.80 -15.56
N ARG A 101 -9.40 1.23 -14.75
CA ARG A 101 -10.04 2.56 -14.83
C ARG A 101 -9.04 3.69 -14.64
N TYR A 102 -8.09 3.52 -13.74
CA TYR A 102 -7.02 4.50 -13.49
C TYR A 102 -5.82 4.34 -14.45
N GLY A 103 -5.87 3.39 -15.39
CA GLY A 103 -4.77 3.15 -16.33
C GLY A 103 -3.46 2.73 -15.67
N LEU A 104 -3.53 2.14 -14.47
CA LEU A 104 -2.36 1.71 -13.73
C LEU A 104 -1.89 0.33 -14.21
N PRO A 105 -0.59 0.12 -14.43
CA PRO A 105 -0.06 -1.19 -14.77
C PRO A 105 -0.19 -2.14 -13.58
N PHE A 106 -0.55 -3.40 -13.85
CA PHE A 106 -0.63 -4.42 -12.81
C PHE A 106 -0.32 -5.82 -13.33
N ARG A 107 0.06 -6.70 -12.43
CA ARG A 107 0.23 -8.13 -12.68
C ARG A 107 -0.76 -8.94 -11.89
N GLU A 108 -1.19 -10.06 -12.46
CA GLU A 108 -2.03 -11.06 -11.80
C GLU A 108 -1.19 -12.31 -11.56
N ALA A 109 -1.28 -12.87 -10.36
CA ALA A 109 -0.63 -14.12 -10.02
C ALA A 109 -1.58 -15.05 -9.27
N ARG A 110 -1.33 -16.35 -9.41
CA ARG A 110 -1.96 -17.42 -8.65
C ARG A 110 -0.86 -18.31 -8.10
N PRO A 111 -0.55 -18.25 -6.81
CA PRO A 111 0.41 -19.18 -6.21
C PRO A 111 -0.07 -20.62 -6.39
N PRO A 112 0.81 -21.53 -6.84
CA PRO A 112 0.44 -22.92 -7.07
C PRO A 112 -0.09 -23.58 -5.81
N GLU A 113 -1.06 -24.49 -5.97
CA GLU A 113 -1.63 -25.30 -4.89
C GLU A 113 -2.30 -24.48 -3.77
N THR A 114 -2.73 -23.24 -4.07
CA THR A 114 -3.45 -22.37 -3.12
C THR A 114 -4.81 -21.93 -3.68
N THR A 115 -5.64 -21.36 -2.80
CA THR A 115 -6.89 -20.68 -3.19
C THR A 115 -6.67 -19.19 -3.38
N LEU A 116 -5.42 -18.73 -3.45
CA LEU A 116 -5.11 -17.31 -3.50
C LEU A 116 -5.08 -16.78 -4.93
N ALA A 117 -5.48 -15.52 -5.08
CA ALA A 117 -5.19 -14.68 -6.22
C ALA A 117 -4.51 -13.40 -5.74
N GLN A 118 -3.62 -12.85 -6.56
CA GLN A 118 -2.81 -11.70 -6.20
C GLN A 118 -2.83 -10.67 -7.32
N LEU A 119 -2.93 -9.39 -6.97
CA LEU A 119 -2.74 -8.26 -7.85
C LEU A 119 -1.53 -7.47 -7.38
N PHE A 120 -0.59 -7.21 -8.28
CA PHE A 120 0.60 -6.40 -8.01
C PHE A 120 0.53 -5.08 -8.79
N THR A 121 0.79 -3.97 -8.13
CA THR A 121 0.91 -2.64 -8.75
C THR A 121 1.95 -1.80 -8.00
N LEU A 122 2.25 -0.60 -8.50
CA LEU A 122 3.14 0.33 -7.81
C LEU A 122 2.33 1.48 -7.19
N ASP A 123 2.80 1.98 -6.05
CA ASP A 123 2.31 3.24 -5.49
C ASP A 123 3.01 4.46 -6.13
N PRO A 124 2.60 5.71 -5.84
CA PRO A 124 3.24 6.91 -6.38
C PRO A 124 4.71 7.11 -6.00
N ASN A 125 5.24 6.36 -5.05
CA ASN A 125 6.63 6.41 -4.60
C ASN A 125 7.48 5.23 -5.10
N GLY A 126 6.91 4.38 -5.98
CA GLY A 126 7.57 3.20 -6.52
C GLY A 126 7.55 1.98 -5.59
N VAL A 127 6.77 2.03 -4.53
CA VAL A 127 6.60 0.88 -3.62
C VAL A 127 5.72 -0.15 -4.29
N MET A 128 6.20 -1.38 -4.43
CA MET A 128 5.38 -2.48 -4.95
C MET A 128 4.39 -2.98 -3.91
N LEU A 129 3.12 -2.98 -4.29
CA LEU A 129 2.00 -3.46 -3.49
C LEU A 129 1.52 -4.79 -4.06
N GLU A 130 1.27 -5.73 -3.16
CA GLU A 130 0.54 -6.96 -3.44
C GLU A 130 -0.80 -6.91 -2.71
N LEU A 131 -1.88 -7.15 -3.42
CA LEU A 131 -3.21 -7.33 -2.85
C LEU A 131 -3.58 -8.81 -2.97
N THR A 132 -3.69 -9.49 -1.84
CA THR A 132 -3.91 -10.94 -1.77
C THR A 132 -5.37 -11.24 -1.41
N TYR A 133 -6.00 -12.07 -2.22
CA TYR A 133 -7.41 -12.47 -2.12
C TYR A 133 -7.52 -13.97 -1.92
N ASP A 134 -8.40 -14.39 -1.03
CA ASP A 134 -8.79 -15.80 -0.93
C ASP A 134 -10.03 -16.04 -1.80
N LEU A 135 -9.84 -16.74 -2.91
CA LEU A 135 -10.92 -17.00 -3.90
C LEU A 135 -12.14 -17.73 -3.32
N ARG A 136 -12.00 -18.38 -2.17
CA ARG A 136 -13.16 -18.96 -1.46
C ARG A 136 -14.15 -17.90 -1.01
N ASN A 137 -13.67 -16.66 -0.82
CA ASN A 137 -14.44 -15.50 -0.38
C ASN A 137 -14.75 -14.51 -1.53
N GLU A 138 -14.40 -14.87 -2.78
CA GLU A 138 -14.52 -14.03 -3.98
C GLU A 138 -15.44 -14.68 -5.02
N PRO A 139 -16.76 -14.79 -4.77
CA PRO A 139 -17.67 -15.50 -5.67
C PRO A 139 -17.70 -14.88 -7.07
N GLY A 140 -17.49 -15.68 -8.09
CA GLY A 140 -17.47 -15.25 -9.48
C GLY A 140 -16.18 -14.57 -9.92
N ALA A 141 -15.16 -14.49 -9.09
CA ALA A 141 -13.86 -13.96 -9.49
C ALA A 141 -13.16 -14.95 -10.44
N GLU A 142 -12.74 -14.42 -11.59
CA GLU A 142 -11.95 -15.17 -12.59
C GLU A 142 -10.59 -14.49 -12.77
N PRO A 143 -9.58 -14.86 -11.97
CA PRO A 143 -8.25 -14.28 -12.09
C PRO A 143 -7.63 -14.60 -13.46
N GLY A 144 -7.16 -13.54 -14.13
CA GLY A 144 -6.49 -13.61 -15.42
C GLY A 144 -5.01 -14.01 -15.30
N ARG A 145 -4.25 -13.65 -16.34
CA ARG A 145 -2.80 -13.84 -16.41
C ARG A 145 -2.11 -12.57 -16.90
N ARG A 146 -2.64 -11.41 -16.55
CA ARG A 146 -2.05 -10.12 -16.94
C ARG A 146 -0.66 -9.98 -16.33
N ASN A 147 0.30 -9.52 -17.13
CA ASN A 147 1.69 -9.42 -16.71
C ASN A 147 2.32 -8.14 -17.29
N ASP A 148 1.80 -6.98 -16.87
CA ASP A 148 2.35 -5.70 -17.28
C ASP A 148 3.76 -5.50 -16.70
N ALA A 149 4.59 -4.77 -17.43
CA ALA A 149 5.86 -4.31 -16.88
C ALA A 149 5.57 -3.22 -15.82
N LEU A 150 5.84 -3.53 -14.56
CA LEU A 150 5.69 -2.56 -13.46
C LEU A 150 6.91 -1.63 -13.47
N ARG A 151 6.79 -0.51 -14.17
CA ARG A 151 7.81 0.56 -14.23
C ARG A 151 7.19 1.83 -13.66
N TRP A 152 7.81 2.35 -12.61
CA TRP A 152 7.38 3.60 -12.02
C TRP A 152 7.71 4.78 -12.94
N THR A 153 6.74 5.66 -13.16
CA THR A 153 6.92 6.97 -13.79
C THR A 153 5.94 7.97 -13.15
N PRO A 154 6.35 9.25 -12.96
CA PRO A 154 5.46 10.26 -12.38
C PRO A 154 4.14 10.41 -13.14
N SER A 155 4.17 10.24 -14.47
CA SER A 155 2.98 10.40 -15.33
C SER A 155 1.84 9.44 -15.03
N LEU A 156 2.11 8.30 -14.40
CA LEU A 156 1.07 7.33 -14.00
C LEU A 156 0.13 7.88 -12.93
N TYR A 157 0.52 8.92 -12.19
CA TYR A 157 -0.19 9.40 -11.01
C TYR A 157 -0.70 10.84 -11.15
N THR A 158 -0.56 11.45 -12.33
CA THR A 158 -0.99 12.85 -12.57
C THR A 158 -2.49 13.07 -12.35
N GLN A 159 -3.33 12.06 -12.53
CA GLN A 159 -4.77 12.13 -12.29
C GLN A 159 -5.14 12.28 -10.80
N PHE A 160 -4.19 12.05 -9.88
CA PHE A 160 -4.39 12.22 -8.44
C PHE A 160 -3.94 13.60 -7.94
N VAL A 161 -3.27 14.38 -8.80
CA VAL A 161 -2.82 15.74 -8.48
C VAL A 161 -3.99 16.71 -8.61
N GLY A 162 -4.31 17.47 -7.56
CA GLY A 162 -5.27 18.57 -7.61
C GLY A 162 -6.75 18.15 -7.60
N GLY A 163 -7.08 16.92 -7.21
CA GLY A 163 -8.47 16.54 -6.94
C GLY A 163 -9.02 17.35 -5.75
N GLU A 164 -10.07 18.16 -5.98
CA GLU A 164 -10.85 18.76 -4.90
C GLU A 164 -11.40 17.64 -4.00
N ARG A 165 -11.14 17.73 -2.70
CA ARG A 165 -11.71 16.85 -1.67
C ARG A 165 -13.03 17.40 -1.19
#